data_1eb744bd06adfba9e5301203ee4138c4
#
_entry.id   1eb744bd06adfba9e5301203ee4138c4
#
_cell.length_a   1.000
_cell.length_b   1.000
_cell.length_c   1.000
_cell.angle_alpha   90.00
_cell.angle_beta   90.00
_cell.angle_gamma   90.00
#
_symmetry.space_group_name_H-M   'P 1'
#
loop_
_entity.id
_entity.type
_entity.pdbx_description
1 polymer ?
#
loop_
_entity_poly.entity_id
_entity_poly.type
_entity_poly.pdbx_seq_one_letter_code
_entity_poly.pdbx_strand_id
1 'polypeptide(L)'
;MSSYAKGIIAAMVTPMNTDESLNLRELRNQVHRHLEAGVDGVFCLGTNGEAYILDENEKEQVIGTVVEEVDGRVPVYAGTGCIGTAQTIRLSKKAKSLGADVLSVITPYFAAASQSDVCYHYTALAEAVDMPIVLYNMPARTNINLTPDTIRSLAEIPNIIGVKDSSGNFDNMLQYIEKTRGMDFNVLSGNDSLILWNLLAGGSGGITAIANLYPKKMVSIYRNFVAGDLEAARKAQDSIRPIRNCFKFGNPNTITKTAVNLLGYPVGPLRKPFDDLSDAAMDVIRQTLAADQRNGME
;
A
#
# COMPACT_ATOMS: atom_id res chain seq x y z
N MET A 1 -4.30 8.68 -20.36
CA MET A 1 -3.78 8.50 -18.98
C MET A 1 -4.59 7.43 -18.30
N SER A 2 -3.94 6.44 -17.74
CA SER A 2 -4.61 5.40 -16.96
C SER A 2 -5.47 6.01 -15.87
N SER A 3 -6.73 5.60 -15.74
CA SER A 3 -7.60 6.02 -14.64
C SER A 3 -7.13 5.47 -13.30
N TYR A 4 -6.25 4.48 -13.31
CA TYR A 4 -5.64 3.83 -12.17
C TYR A 4 -4.38 4.57 -11.68
N ALA A 5 -3.86 4.16 -10.54
CA ALA A 5 -2.61 4.61 -9.92
C ALA A 5 -2.56 6.11 -9.58
N LYS A 6 -3.67 6.65 -9.05
CA LYS A 6 -3.75 8.04 -8.58
C LYS A 6 -4.63 8.18 -7.34
N GLY A 7 -4.48 9.28 -6.62
CA GLY A 7 -5.25 9.55 -5.40
C GLY A 7 -4.74 8.79 -4.18
N ILE A 8 -5.62 8.50 -3.26
CA ILE A 8 -5.34 7.79 -2.01
C ILE A 8 -5.85 6.36 -2.09
N ILE A 9 -4.92 5.42 -2.07
CA ILE A 9 -5.19 3.97 -2.09
C ILE A 9 -4.89 3.42 -0.70
N ALA A 10 -5.87 2.81 -0.06
CA ALA A 10 -5.70 2.23 1.27
C ALA A 10 -4.96 0.89 1.20
N ALA A 11 -3.76 0.81 1.78
CA ALA A 11 -3.02 -0.45 1.94
C ALA A 11 -3.58 -1.21 3.15
N MET A 12 -4.62 -1.99 2.91
CA MET A 12 -5.43 -2.64 3.93
C MET A 12 -4.61 -3.63 4.78
N VAL A 13 -4.91 -3.66 6.08
CA VAL A 13 -4.55 -4.79 6.93
C VAL A 13 -5.42 -6.00 6.60
N THR A 14 -4.91 -7.21 6.84
CA THR A 14 -5.72 -8.45 6.78
C THR A 14 -6.16 -8.80 8.18
N PRO A 15 -7.46 -8.69 8.53
CA PRO A 15 -7.96 -9.04 9.84
C PRO A 15 -7.81 -10.54 10.14
N MET A 16 -7.44 -10.84 11.39
CA MET A 16 -7.24 -12.21 11.91
C MET A 16 -8.11 -12.45 13.14
N ASN A 17 -8.52 -13.68 13.34
CA ASN A 17 -9.06 -14.16 14.60
C ASN A 17 -7.92 -14.41 15.61
N THR A 18 -8.25 -14.69 16.86
CA THR A 18 -7.28 -14.97 17.92
C THR A 18 -6.48 -16.26 17.70
N ASP A 19 -7.00 -17.19 16.89
CA ASP A 19 -6.35 -18.42 16.45
C ASP A 19 -5.51 -18.24 15.16
N GLU A 20 -5.33 -17.00 14.74
CA GLU A 20 -4.58 -16.60 13.52
C GLU A 20 -5.26 -16.99 12.19
N SER A 21 -6.48 -17.49 12.21
CA SER A 21 -7.28 -17.69 10.99
C SER A 21 -7.78 -16.35 10.43
N LEU A 22 -8.12 -16.30 9.13
CA LEU A 22 -8.64 -15.09 8.49
C LEU A 22 -10.00 -14.68 9.09
N ASN A 23 -10.16 -13.41 9.44
CA ASN A 23 -11.45 -12.83 9.80
C ASN A 23 -12.06 -12.10 8.60
N LEU A 24 -12.66 -12.86 7.69
CA LEU A 24 -13.23 -12.32 6.45
C LEU A 24 -14.43 -11.39 6.71
N ARG A 25 -15.16 -11.57 7.81
CA ARG A 25 -16.23 -10.66 8.20
C ARG A 25 -15.68 -9.26 8.50
N GLU A 26 -14.61 -9.20 9.31
CA GLU A 26 -13.99 -7.93 9.64
C GLU A 26 -13.27 -7.32 8.42
N LEU A 27 -12.73 -8.15 7.52
CA LEU A 27 -12.17 -7.66 6.26
C LEU A 27 -13.22 -6.89 5.43
N ARG A 28 -14.47 -7.40 5.33
CA ARG A 28 -15.59 -6.69 4.68
C ARG A 28 -15.88 -5.36 5.37
N ASN A 29 -15.93 -5.33 6.71
CA ASN A 29 -16.13 -4.11 7.47
C ASN A 29 -15.04 -3.06 7.17
N GLN A 30 -13.77 -3.48 7.06
CA GLN A 30 -12.68 -2.58 6.72
C GLN A 30 -12.79 -2.05 5.28
N VAL A 31 -13.25 -2.86 4.32
CA VAL A 31 -13.55 -2.39 2.95
C VAL A 31 -14.61 -1.28 3.01
N HIS A 32 -15.75 -1.51 3.67
CA HIS A 32 -16.81 -0.49 3.81
C HIS A 32 -16.28 0.81 4.40
N ARG A 33 -15.52 0.71 5.49
CA ARG A 33 -14.94 1.87 6.16
C ARG A 33 -14.04 2.71 5.23
N HIS A 34 -13.24 2.06 4.39
CA HIS A 34 -12.42 2.76 3.41
C HIS A 34 -13.25 3.41 2.31
N LEU A 35 -14.26 2.71 1.81
CA LEU A 35 -15.16 3.23 0.77
C LEU A 35 -15.97 4.44 1.27
N GLU A 36 -16.51 4.39 2.49
CA GLU A 36 -17.23 5.50 3.12
C GLU A 36 -16.34 6.74 3.33
N ALA A 37 -15.05 6.52 3.55
CA ALA A 37 -14.08 7.62 3.65
C ALA A 37 -13.70 8.24 2.30
N GLY A 38 -14.11 7.63 1.17
CA GLY A 38 -13.87 8.14 -0.17
C GLY A 38 -12.45 7.92 -0.69
N VAL A 39 -11.81 6.78 -0.33
CA VAL A 39 -10.52 6.40 -0.93
C VAL A 39 -10.64 6.18 -2.44
N ASP A 40 -9.57 6.40 -3.18
CA ASP A 40 -9.52 6.25 -4.63
C ASP A 40 -9.18 4.81 -5.07
N GLY A 41 -8.98 3.91 -4.12
CA GLY A 41 -8.74 2.48 -4.32
C GLY A 41 -8.42 1.77 -3.02
N VAL A 42 -8.50 0.44 -3.05
CA VAL A 42 -8.08 -0.42 -1.95
C VAL A 42 -6.99 -1.39 -2.42
N PHE A 43 -6.00 -1.64 -1.57
CA PHE A 43 -4.89 -2.52 -1.86
C PHE A 43 -4.81 -3.62 -0.80
N CYS A 44 -5.22 -4.83 -1.17
CA CYS A 44 -5.10 -6.03 -0.34
C CYS A 44 -3.79 -6.77 -0.62
N LEU A 45 -3.33 -7.57 0.33
CA LEU A 45 -2.10 -8.37 0.23
C LEU A 45 -0.83 -7.57 -0.02
N GLY A 46 -0.81 -6.30 0.42
CA GLY A 46 0.44 -5.57 0.58
C GLY A 46 1.22 -6.04 1.83
N THR A 47 2.28 -5.33 2.16
CA THR A 47 3.06 -5.58 3.39
C THR A 47 2.18 -5.47 4.65
N ASN A 48 1.29 -4.46 4.71
CA ASN A 48 0.34 -4.30 5.81
C ASN A 48 -0.71 -5.42 5.86
N GLY A 49 -1.03 -5.99 4.70
CA GLY A 49 -1.94 -7.14 4.57
C GLY A 49 -1.26 -8.49 4.81
N GLU A 50 -0.02 -8.50 5.32
CA GLU A 50 0.71 -9.70 5.72
C GLU A 50 0.89 -10.76 4.62
N ALA A 51 0.92 -10.34 3.33
CA ALA A 51 1.00 -11.24 2.18
C ALA A 51 2.19 -12.23 2.24
N TYR A 52 3.26 -11.86 2.95
CA TYR A 52 4.47 -12.66 3.09
C TYR A 52 4.30 -13.90 3.97
N ILE A 53 3.23 -13.99 4.78
CA ILE A 53 2.98 -15.10 5.71
C ILE A 53 1.69 -15.88 5.40
N LEU A 54 0.86 -15.39 4.50
CA LEU A 54 -0.36 -16.06 4.05
C LEU A 54 -0.04 -17.13 3.01
N ASP A 55 -0.74 -18.26 3.06
CA ASP A 55 -0.69 -19.25 2.00
C ASP A 55 -1.47 -18.83 0.73
N GLU A 56 -1.38 -19.61 -0.35
CA GLU A 56 -2.04 -19.29 -1.61
C GLU A 56 -3.57 -19.28 -1.49
N ASN A 57 -4.16 -20.21 -0.74
CA ASN A 57 -5.61 -20.29 -0.54
C ASN A 57 -6.14 -19.09 0.27
N GLU A 58 -5.39 -18.69 1.31
CA GLU A 58 -5.72 -17.51 2.10
C GLU A 58 -5.66 -16.23 1.27
N LYS A 59 -4.62 -16.10 0.41
CA LYS A 59 -4.52 -14.97 -0.52
C LYS A 59 -5.71 -14.92 -1.48
N GLU A 60 -6.14 -16.05 -2.02
CA GLU A 60 -7.32 -16.14 -2.88
C GLU A 60 -8.59 -15.70 -2.14
N GLN A 61 -8.79 -16.16 -0.90
CA GLN A 61 -9.93 -15.75 -0.08
C GLN A 61 -9.93 -14.24 0.20
N VAL A 62 -8.76 -13.66 0.52
CA VAL A 62 -8.64 -12.22 0.76
C VAL A 62 -8.97 -11.43 -0.50
N ILE A 63 -8.38 -11.78 -1.65
CA ILE A 63 -8.66 -11.09 -2.92
C ILE A 63 -10.14 -11.19 -3.28
N GLY A 64 -10.70 -12.41 -3.28
CA GLY A 64 -12.11 -12.64 -3.62
C GLY A 64 -13.07 -11.87 -2.71
N THR A 65 -12.80 -11.87 -1.39
CA THR A 65 -13.62 -11.13 -0.42
C THR A 65 -13.56 -9.62 -0.67
N VAL A 66 -12.37 -9.07 -0.92
CA VAL A 66 -12.22 -7.62 -1.18
C VAL A 66 -12.88 -7.22 -2.49
N VAL A 67 -12.70 -7.99 -3.56
CA VAL A 67 -13.32 -7.73 -4.87
C VAL A 67 -14.85 -7.78 -4.76
N GLU A 68 -15.41 -8.82 -4.14
CA GLU A 68 -16.84 -8.96 -3.91
C GLU A 68 -17.39 -7.77 -3.12
N GLU A 69 -16.71 -7.37 -2.05
CA GLU A 69 -17.20 -6.33 -1.17
C GLU A 69 -17.04 -4.92 -1.75
N VAL A 70 -16.01 -4.69 -2.57
CA VAL A 70 -15.83 -3.41 -3.29
C VAL A 70 -16.89 -3.25 -4.38
N ASP A 71 -17.30 -4.32 -5.04
CA ASP A 71 -18.37 -4.33 -6.06
C ASP A 71 -18.19 -3.21 -7.12
N GLY A 72 -16.98 -3.08 -7.65
CA GLY A 72 -16.65 -2.12 -8.72
C GLY A 72 -16.68 -0.63 -8.33
N ARG A 73 -16.91 -0.29 -7.04
CA ARG A 73 -16.99 1.12 -6.59
C ARG A 73 -15.67 1.88 -6.69
N VAL A 74 -14.56 1.19 -6.47
CA VAL A 74 -13.20 1.71 -6.63
C VAL A 74 -12.28 0.59 -7.13
N PRO A 75 -11.11 0.88 -7.72
CA PRO A 75 -10.16 -0.15 -8.12
C PRO A 75 -9.64 -0.99 -6.95
N VAL A 76 -9.58 -2.31 -7.15
CA VAL A 76 -8.95 -3.27 -6.24
C VAL A 76 -7.55 -3.60 -6.73
N TYR A 77 -6.56 -3.25 -5.92
CA TYR A 77 -5.16 -3.61 -6.12
C TYR A 77 -4.87 -4.90 -5.37
N ALA A 78 -4.34 -5.91 -6.06
CA ALA A 78 -3.91 -7.16 -5.45
C ALA A 78 -2.39 -7.26 -5.36
N GLY A 79 -1.86 -7.54 -4.16
CA GLY A 79 -0.46 -7.82 -3.93
C GLY A 79 -0.11 -9.24 -4.37
N THR A 80 0.57 -9.40 -5.50
CA THR A 80 0.88 -10.71 -6.09
C THR A 80 2.36 -11.02 -6.18
N GLY A 81 3.22 -10.10 -5.70
CA GLY A 81 4.66 -10.29 -5.70
C GLY A 81 5.09 -11.45 -4.80
N CYS A 82 5.85 -12.37 -5.37
CA CYS A 82 6.47 -13.51 -4.71
C CYS A 82 7.98 -13.50 -4.97
N ILE A 83 8.73 -14.41 -4.32
CA ILE A 83 10.17 -14.55 -4.55
C ILE A 83 10.47 -14.95 -5.99
N GLY A 84 9.73 -15.93 -6.53
CA GLY A 84 9.94 -16.47 -7.86
C GLY A 84 8.99 -15.91 -8.92
N THR A 85 9.49 -15.66 -10.14
CA THR A 85 8.72 -15.14 -11.28
C THR A 85 7.52 -16.03 -11.62
N ALA A 86 7.70 -17.34 -11.73
CA ALA A 86 6.62 -18.27 -12.04
C ALA A 86 5.50 -18.26 -10.99
N GLN A 87 5.84 -18.13 -9.71
CA GLN A 87 4.89 -18.01 -8.61
C GLN A 87 4.12 -16.69 -8.67
N THR A 88 4.83 -15.59 -8.95
CA THR A 88 4.21 -14.26 -9.14
C THR A 88 3.22 -14.29 -10.31
N ILE A 89 3.57 -14.89 -11.43
CA ILE A 89 2.68 -15.02 -12.61
C ILE A 89 1.44 -15.86 -12.25
N ARG A 90 1.60 -16.99 -11.55
CA ARG A 90 0.46 -17.83 -11.13
C ARG A 90 -0.54 -17.07 -10.27
N LEU A 91 -0.02 -16.42 -9.22
CA LEU A 91 -0.87 -15.64 -8.30
C LEU A 91 -1.51 -14.44 -9.00
N SER A 92 -0.80 -13.80 -9.93
CA SER A 92 -1.33 -12.68 -10.74
C SER A 92 -2.47 -13.12 -11.66
N LYS A 93 -2.34 -14.28 -12.33
CA LYS A 93 -3.43 -14.87 -13.13
C LYS A 93 -4.65 -15.21 -12.27
N LYS A 94 -4.41 -15.70 -11.05
CA LYS A 94 -5.49 -15.98 -10.10
C LYS A 94 -6.17 -14.69 -9.65
N ALA A 95 -5.42 -13.64 -9.30
CA ALA A 95 -5.98 -12.33 -8.95
C ALA A 95 -6.85 -11.76 -10.08
N LYS A 96 -6.40 -11.88 -11.33
CA LYS A 96 -7.20 -11.53 -12.52
C LYS A 96 -8.52 -12.29 -12.57
N SER A 97 -8.47 -13.61 -12.40
CA SER A 97 -9.68 -14.46 -12.44
C SER A 97 -10.66 -14.20 -11.30
N LEU A 98 -10.19 -13.63 -10.18
CA LEU A 98 -11.00 -13.22 -9.05
C LEU A 98 -11.56 -11.80 -9.20
N GLY A 99 -11.19 -11.07 -10.26
CA GLY A 99 -11.72 -9.75 -10.57
C GLY A 99 -10.93 -8.57 -9.99
N ALA A 100 -9.67 -8.75 -9.58
CA ALA A 100 -8.81 -7.62 -9.25
C ALA A 100 -8.57 -6.73 -10.48
N ASP A 101 -8.47 -5.41 -10.29
CA ASP A 101 -8.30 -4.43 -11.36
C ASP A 101 -6.83 -4.14 -11.67
N VAL A 102 -5.99 -4.14 -10.66
CA VAL A 102 -4.57 -3.76 -10.73
C VAL A 102 -3.72 -4.74 -9.92
N LEU A 103 -2.56 -5.08 -10.44
CA LEU A 103 -1.55 -5.83 -9.70
C LEU A 103 -0.56 -4.85 -9.06
N SER A 104 -0.31 -4.97 -7.76
CA SER A 104 0.80 -4.27 -7.09
C SER A 104 1.87 -5.28 -6.70
N VAL A 105 3.00 -5.22 -7.39
CA VAL A 105 3.99 -6.30 -7.36
C VAL A 105 5.28 -5.82 -6.73
N ILE A 106 5.58 -6.31 -5.52
CA ILE A 106 6.85 -6.04 -4.84
C ILE A 106 7.99 -6.76 -5.57
N THR A 107 9.19 -6.15 -5.56
CA THR A 107 10.39 -6.79 -6.09
C THR A 107 10.59 -8.16 -5.44
N PRO A 108 11.26 -9.12 -6.11
CA PRO A 108 11.74 -10.34 -5.45
C PRO A 108 12.44 -10.01 -4.13
N TYR A 109 12.36 -10.89 -3.16
CA TYR A 109 12.93 -10.66 -1.83
C TYR A 109 13.63 -11.93 -1.34
N PHE A 110 14.32 -11.87 -0.18
CA PHE A 110 15.13 -12.89 0.41
C PHE A 110 16.52 -13.03 -0.25
N ALA A 111 16.61 -13.36 -1.54
CA ALA A 111 17.87 -13.40 -2.29
C ALA A 111 18.11 -12.08 -3.02
N ALA A 112 19.36 -11.65 -3.07
CA ALA A 112 19.73 -10.46 -3.85
C ALA A 112 19.51 -10.71 -5.34
N ALA A 113 18.83 -9.78 -6.02
CA ALA A 113 18.65 -9.79 -7.46
C ALA A 113 19.27 -8.52 -8.06
N SER A 114 19.87 -8.66 -9.24
CA SER A 114 20.38 -7.54 -10.02
C SER A 114 19.25 -6.75 -10.68
N GLN A 115 19.53 -5.55 -11.18
CA GLN A 115 18.55 -4.77 -11.94
C GLN A 115 18.09 -5.51 -13.22
N SER A 116 18.99 -6.28 -13.86
CA SER A 116 18.65 -7.12 -15.01
C SER A 116 17.69 -8.25 -14.64
N ASP A 117 17.88 -8.89 -13.48
CA ASP A 117 16.96 -9.93 -13.00
C ASP A 117 15.56 -9.34 -12.69
N VAL A 118 15.54 -8.15 -12.13
CA VAL A 118 14.29 -7.43 -11.83
C VAL A 118 13.58 -7.01 -13.11
N CYS A 119 14.30 -6.50 -14.11
CA CYS A 119 13.76 -6.20 -15.42
C CYS A 119 13.16 -7.45 -16.07
N TYR A 120 13.89 -8.56 -16.08
CA TYR A 120 13.37 -9.84 -16.57
C TYR A 120 12.09 -10.25 -15.83
N HIS A 121 12.10 -10.19 -14.52
CA HIS A 121 10.95 -10.58 -13.68
C HIS A 121 9.67 -9.82 -14.05
N TYR A 122 9.75 -8.49 -14.13
CA TYR A 122 8.57 -7.67 -14.44
C TYR A 122 8.17 -7.75 -15.92
N THR A 123 9.11 -7.87 -16.85
CA THR A 123 8.81 -8.09 -18.27
C THR A 123 8.08 -9.41 -18.47
N ALA A 124 8.59 -10.51 -17.90
CA ALA A 124 7.94 -11.81 -18.00
C ALA A 124 6.54 -11.82 -17.35
N LEU A 125 6.35 -11.09 -16.25
CA LEU A 125 5.03 -10.91 -15.66
C LEU A 125 4.10 -10.13 -16.59
N ALA A 126 4.55 -8.99 -17.10
CA ALA A 126 3.77 -8.12 -17.97
C ALA A 126 3.32 -8.82 -19.26
N GLU A 127 4.17 -9.66 -19.83
CA GLU A 127 3.84 -10.51 -20.99
C GLU A 127 2.84 -11.63 -20.66
N ALA A 128 2.89 -12.16 -19.42
CA ALA A 128 2.07 -13.30 -19.04
C ALA A 128 0.65 -12.93 -18.58
N VAL A 129 0.41 -11.66 -18.20
CA VAL A 129 -0.89 -11.18 -17.69
C VAL A 129 -1.27 -9.86 -18.36
N ASP A 130 -2.44 -9.85 -18.97
CA ASP A 130 -3.05 -8.65 -19.56
C ASP A 130 -3.82 -7.90 -18.46
N MET A 131 -3.09 -7.18 -17.62
CA MET A 131 -3.60 -6.37 -16.51
C MET A 131 -2.65 -5.19 -16.22
N PRO A 132 -3.17 -4.08 -15.69
CA PRO A 132 -2.34 -2.99 -15.17
C PRO A 132 -1.44 -3.47 -14.01
N ILE A 133 -0.17 -3.10 -14.05
CA ILE A 133 0.84 -3.44 -13.04
C ILE A 133 1.41 -2.15 -12.43
N VAL A 134 1.40 -2.06 -11.12
CA VAL A 134 2.13 -1.08 -10.33
C VAL A 134 3.34 -1.78 -9.70
N LEU A 135 4.53 -1.36 -10.08
CA LEU A 135 5.78 -1.83 -9.46
C LEU A 135 5.79 -1.42 -7.98
N TYR A 136 6.34 -2.26 -7.11
CA TYR A 136 6.43 -1.91 -5.70
C TYR A 136 7.89 -1.96 -5.22
N ASN A 137 8.46 -0.78 -4.99
CA ASN A 137 9.81 -0.59 -4.48
C ASN A 137 9.80 -0.45 -2.96
N MET A 138 10.40 -1.40 -2.25
CA MET A 138 10.51 -1.38 -0.78
C MET A 138 11.85 -1.95 -0.31
N PRO A 139 12.96 -1.24 -0.54
CA PRO A 139 14.31 -1.75 -0.30
C PRO A 139 14.58 -2.19 1.14
N ALA A 140 13.93 -1.57 2.12
CA ALA A 140 14.05 -1.96 3.54
C ALA A 140 13.53 -3.38 3.84
N ARG A 141 12.77 -4.00 2.94
CA ARG A 141 12.24 -5.37 3.10
C ARG A 141 12.80 -6.35 2.08
N THR A 142 13.19 -5.87 0.91
CA THR A 142 13.63 -6.72 -0.20
C THR A 142 15.13 -6.67 -0.47
N ASN A 143 15.84 -5.70 0.13
CA ASN A 143 17.23 -5.36 -0.17
C ASN A 143 17.48 -4.98 -1.66
N ILE A 144 16.41 -4.70 -2.40
CA ILE A 144 16.47 -4.27 -3.80
C ILE A 144 15.85 -2.88 -3.90
N ASN A 145 16.61 -1.91 -4.39
CA ASN A 145 16.09 -0.62 -4.79
C ASN A 145 16.03 -0.57 -6.33
N LEU A 146 14.84 -0.32 -6.88
CA LEU A 146 14.68 -0.08 -8.30
C LEU A 146 15.44 1.21 -8.68
N THR A 147 16.37 1.12 -9.61
CA THR A 147 17.06 2.34 -10.07
C THR A 147 16.14 3.17 -10.97
N PRO A 148 16.36 4.50 -11.08
CA PRO A 148 15.59 5.35 -11.98
C PRO A 148 15.65 4.88 -13.44
N ASP A 149 16.78 4.33 -13.88
CA ASP A 149 16.93 3.79 -15.25
C ASP A 149 16.14 2.48 -15.43
N THR A 150 16.09 1.63 -14.40
CA THR A 150 15.23 0.44 -14.39
C THR A 150 13.75 0.83 -14.48
N ILE A 151 13.31 1.83 -13.70
CA ILE A 151 11.95 2.35 -13.78
C ILE A 151 11.65 2.90 -15.17
N ARG A 152 12.57 3.67 -15.76
CA ARG A 152 12.42 4.21 -17.11
C ARG A 152 12.21 3.10 -18.16
N SER A 153 13.04 2.06 -18.10
CA SER A 153 12.94 0.93 -19.04
C SER A 153 11.63 0.15 -18.87
N LEU A 154 11.20 -0.11 -17.62
CA LEU A 154 9.96 -0.81 -17.32
C LEU A 154 8.72 0.02 -17.67
N ALA A 155 8.78 1.34 -17.55
CA ALA A 155 7.71 2.25 -17.92
C ALA A 155 7.41 2.29 -19.45
N GLU A 156 8.27 1.70 -20.29
CA GLU A 156 8.01 1.53 -21.72
C GLU A 156 7.06 0.35 -22.02
N ILE A 157 6.84 -0.53 -21.05
CA ILE A 157 5.93 -1.67 -21.18
C ILE A 157 4.49 -1.19 -20.94
N PRO A 158 3.57 -1.31 -21.90
CA PRO A 158 2.27 -0.60 -21.86
C PRO A 158 1.38 -0.89 -20.65
N ASN A 159 1.45 -2.10 -20.07
CA ASN A 159 0.66 -2.47 -18.91
C ASN A 159 1.38 -2.28 -17.57
N ILE A 160 2.61 -1.75 -17.56
CA ILE A 160 3.28 -1.27 -16.36
C ILE A 160 2.95 0.23 -16.20
N ILE A 161 1.98 0.54 -15.35
CA ILE A 161 1.32 1.86 -15.30
C ILE A 161 1.85 2.79 -14.20
N GLY A 162 2.77 2.30 -13.37
CA GLY A 162 3.30 3.13 -12.29
C GLY A 162 4.19 2.37 -11.31
N VAL A 163 4.67 3.12 -10.33
CA VAL A 163 5.45 2.61 -9.21
C VAL A 163 4.93 3.13 -7.88
N LYS A 164 4.83 2.26 -6.88
CA LYS A 164 4.73 2.61 -5.46
C LYS A 164 6.13 2.64 -4.88
N ASP A 165 6.60 3.81 -4.45
CA ASP A 165 7.90 3.92 -3.78
C ASP A 165 7.77 4.02 -2.27
N SER A 166 8.25 3.00 -1.57
CA SER A 166 8.34 2.92 -0.10
C SER A 166 9.78 3.00 0.42
N SER A 167 10.72 3.47 -0.39
CA SER A 167 12.12 3.64 0.01
C SER A 167 12.29 4.65 1.15
N GLY A 168 11.38 5.62 1.26
CA GLY A 168 11.51 6.77 2.17
C GLY A 168 12.53 7.80 1.68
N ASN A 169 13.18 7.57 0.55
CA ASN A 169 14.11 8.49 -0.09
C ASN A 169 13.37 9.36 -1.11
N PHE A 170 13.13 10.62 -0.77
CA PHE A 170 12.37 11.53 -1.63
C PHE A 170 13.13 11.86 -2.93
N ASP A 171 14.45 11.94 -2.89
CA ASP A 171 15.26 12.15 -4.10
C ASP A 171 15.09 11.00 -5.11
N ASN A 172 15.06 9.75 -4.63
CA ASN A 172 14.76 8.59 -5.48
C ASN A 172 13.40 8.73 -6.19
N MET A 173 12.39 9.21 -5.47
CA MET A 173 11.05 9.45 -6.01
C MET A 173 11.04 10.58 -7.05
N LEU A 174 11.78 11.68 -6.80
CA LEU A 174 11.96 12.77 -7.77
C LEU A 174 12.59 12.28 -9.06
N GLN A 175 13.61 11.44 -8.98
CA GLN A 175 14.25 10.85 -10.16
C GLN A 175 13.29 9.95 -10.95
N TYR A 176 12.40 9.21 -10.28
CA TYR A 176 11.35 8.42 -10.97
C TYR A 176 10.42 9.33 -11.76
N ILE A 177 9.92 10.42 -11.13
CA ILE A 177 9.04 11.40 -11.78
C ILE A 177 9.75 12.03 -12.99
N GLU A 178 11.02 12.41 -12.81
CA GLU A 178 11.82 13.01 -13.88
C GLU A 178 12.01 12.05 -15.07
N LYS A 179 12.45 10.82 -14.81
CA LYS A 179 12.73 9.81 -15.84
C LYS A 179 11.49 9.33 -16.61
N THR A 180 10.31 9.43 -15.99
CA THR A 180 9.05 9.00 -16.62
C THR A 180 8.16 10.16 -17.09
N ARG A 181 8.71 11.39 -17.07
CA ARG A 181 7.98 12.59 -17.51
C ARG A 181 7.52 12.45 -18.96
N GLY A 182 6.23 12.70 -19.20
CA GLY A 182 5.60 12.58 -20.51
C GLY A 182 5.17 11.17 -20.90
N MET A 183 5.43 10.16 -20.05
CA MET A 183 4.92 8.81 -20.22
C MET A 183 3.56 8.64 -19.51
N ASP A 184 2.79 7.63 -19.91
CA ASP A 184 1.59 7.21 -19.17
C ASP A 184 1.98 6.32 -17.97
N PHE A 185 2.71 6.92 -17.05
CA PHE A 185 3.29 6.25 -15.88
C PHE A 185 3.12 7.11 -14.62
N ASN A 186 2.72 6.49 -13.51
CA ASN A 186 2.35 7.15 -12.28
C ASN A 186 3.34 6.83 -11.14
N VAL A 187 3.73 7.84 -10.37
CA VAL A 187 4.58 7.66 -9.17
C VAL A 187 3.75 7.90 -7.92
N LEU A 188 3.57 6.86 -7.13
CA LEU A 188 2.80 6.85 -5.89
C LEU A 188 3.73 6.76 -4.69
N SER A 189 3.51 7.62 -3.68
CA SER A 189 4.24 7.48 -2.42
C SER A 189 3.70 6.30 -1.61
N GLY A 190 4.58 5.39 -1.24
CA GLY A 190 4.31 4.34 -0.25
C GLY A 190 4.71 4.75 1.17
N ASN A 191 5.25 5.96 1.34
CA ASN A 191 5.54 6.57 2.63
C ASN A 191 4.51 7.65 2.92
N ASP A 192 3.68 7.44 3.94
CA ASP A 192 2.60 8.36 4.32
C ASP A 192 3.08 9.79 4.56
N SER A 193 4.30 9.97 5.05
CA SER A 193 4.90 11.30 5.32
C SER A 193 5.24 12.10 4.05
N LEU A 194 5.26 11.47 2.88
CA LEU A 194 5.72 12.06 1.63
C LEU A 194 4.61 12.24 0.58
N ILE A 195 3.34 11.98 0.91
CA ILE A 195 2.25 12.00 -0.07
C ILE A 195 2.06 13.38 -0.67
N LEU A 196 1.93 14.42 0.14
CA LEU A 196 1.78 15.79 -0.36
C LEU A 196 3.02 16.23 -1.16
N TRP A 197 4.21 15.88 -0.67
CA TRP A 197 5.46 16.25 -1.33
C TRP A 197 5.61 15.57 -2.69
N ASN A 198 5.19 14.30 -2.80
CA ASN A 198 5.10 13.58 -4.05
C ASN A 198 4.13 14.27 -5.04
N LEU A 199 2.95 14.67 -4.58
CA LEU A 199 1.98 15.39 -5.39
C LEU A 199 2.53 16.73 -5.91
N LEU A 200 3.18 17.51 -5.05
CA LEU A 200 3.82 18.79 -5.41
C LEU A 200 4.95 18.61 -6.43
N ALA A 201 5.64 17.48 -6.41
CA ALA A 201 6.69 17.15 -7.36
C ALA A 201 6.17 16.63 -8.73
N GLY A 202 4.86 16.39 -8.85
CA GLY A 202 4.24 15.85 -10.06
C GLY A 202 3.92 14.36 -10.00
N GLY A 203 4.03 13.74 -8.83
CA GLY A 203 3.50 12.39 -8.59
C GLY A 203 1.98 12.36 -8.53
N SER A 204 1.39 11.17 -8.42
CA SER A 204 -0.05 10.97 -8.64
C SER A 204 -0.86 10.66 -7.36
N GLY A 205 -0.21 10.45 -6.22
CA GLY A 205 -0.90 10.14 -4.97
C GLY A 205 -0.08 9.30 -4.00
N GLY A 206 -0.77 8.47 -3.22
CA GLY A 206 -0.13 7.59 -2.26
C GLY A 206 -0.89 6.28 -2.01
N ILE A 207 -0.13 5.24 -1.69
CA ILE A 207 -0.65 3.96 -1.18
C ILE A 207 -0.29 3.89 0.30
N THR A 208 -1.28 4.07 1.18
CA THR A 208 -1.10 4.50 2.55
C THR A 208 -1.47 3.44 3.59
N ALA A 209 -0.61 3.27 4.60
CA ALA A 209 -0.87 2.45 5.78
C ALA A 209 -1.79 3.17 6.78
N ILE A 210 -1.62 4.49 6.94
CA ILE A 210 -2.37 5.29 7.92
C ILE A 210 -3.86 5.40 7.54
N ALA A 211 -4.24 5.11 6.28
CA ALA A 211 -5.64 5.00 5.92
C ALA A 211 -6.39 3.91 6.74
N ASN A 212 -5.69 2.89 7.27
CA ASN A 212 -6.32 1.94 8.19
C ASN A 212 -6.73 2.57 9.54
N LEU A 213 -6.19 3.71 9.90
CA LEU A 213 -6.54 4.45 11.12
C LEU A 213 -7.46 5.63 10.80
N TYR A 214 -7.01 6.51 9.91
CA TYR A 214 -7.61 7.80 9.59
C TYR A 214 -7.86 7.96 8.08
N PRO A 215 -8.75 7.15 7.47
CA PRO A 215 -8.92 7.14 6.03
C PRO A 215 -9.40 8.49 5.49
N LYS A 216 -10.35 9.15 6.15
CA LYS A 216 -10.85 10.49 5.75
C LYS A 216 -9.74 11.54 5.77
N LYS A 217 -8.85 11.48 6.77
CA LYS A 217 -7.72 12.40 6.88
C LYS A 217 -6.73 12.21 5.73
N MET A 218 -6.42 10.95 5.40
CA MET A 218 -5.55 10.65 4.26
C MET A 218 -6.16 11.14 2.94
N VAL A 219 -7.44 10.87 2.72
CA VAL A 219 -8.20 11.35 1.54
C VAL A 219 -8.15 12.89 1.46
N SER A 220 -8.26 13.59 2.59
CA SER A 220 -8.24 15.07 2.60
C SER A 220 -6.92 15.67 2.12
N ILE A 221 -5.78 14.97 2.26
CA ILE A 221 -4.49 15.43 1.70
C ILE A 221 -4.62 15.59 0.18
N TYR A 222 -5.13 14.56 -0.49
CA TYR A 222 -5.27 14.55 -1.94
C TYR A 222 -6.37 15.50 -2.43
N ARG A 223 -7.54 15.47 -1.78
CA ARG A 223 -8.69 16.31 -2.18
C ARG A 223 -8.37 17.82 -2.07
N ASN A 224 -7.72 18.24 -0.98
CA ASN A 224 -7.30 19.62 -0.81
C ASN A 224 -6.22 20.03 -1.83
N PHE A 225 -5.26 19.13 -2.11
CA PHE A 225 -4.25 19.37 -3.15
C PHE A 225 -4.90 19.60 -4.53
N VAL A 226 -5.83 18.73 -4.94
CA VAL A 226 -6.54 18.84 -6.22
C VAL A 226 -7.42 20.10 -6.27
N ALA A 227 -7.99 20.50 -5.15
CA ALA A 227 -8.75 21.75 -5.03
C ALA A 227 -7.88 23.03 -5.04
N GLY A 228 -6.54 22.88 -5.00
CA GLY A 228 -5.61 24.00 -4.94
C GLY A 228 -5.42 24.60 -3.54
N ASP A 229 -6.05 24.04 -2.51
CA ASP A 229 -5.87 24.47 -1.11
C ASP A 229 -4.65 23.78 -0.49
N LEU A 230 -3.47 24.31 -0.82
CA LEU A 230 -2.20 23.75 -0.37
C LEU A 230 -2.00 23.90 1.15
N GLU A 231 -2.60 24.91 1.77
CA GLU A 231 -2.51 25.10 3.22
C GLU A 231 -3.30 24.00 3.96
N ALA A 232 -4.54 23.73 3.53
CA ALA A 232 -5.34 22.65 4.08
C ALA A 232 -4.70 21.27 3.81
N ALA A 233 -4.14 21.06 2.60
CA ALA A 233 -3.41 19.84 2.27
C ALA A 233 -2.19 19.63 3.20
N ARG A 234 -1.42 20.71 3.46
CA ARG A 234 -0.28 20.67 4.38
C ARG A 234 -0.70 20.38 5.81
N LYS A 235 -1.75 21.04 6.31
CA LYS A 235 -2.30 20.77 7.65
C LYS A 235 -2.73 19.31 7.79
N ALA A 236 -3.39 18.76 6.77
CA ALA A 236 -3.78 17.34 6.75
C ALA A 236 -2.55 16.43 6.74
N GLN A 237 -1.52 16.72 5.93
CA GLN A 237 -0.27 15.97 5.89
C GLN A 237 0.49 16.04 7.24
N ASP A 238 0.53 17.20 7.87
CA ASP A 238 1.22 17.38 9.16
C ASP A 238 0.49 16.65 10.31
N SER A 239 -0.84 16.58 10.27
CA SER A 239 -1.66 15.97 11.33
C SER A 239 -1.41 14.47 11.52
N ILE A 240 -0.94 13.75 10.49
CA ILE A 240 -0.62 12.32 10.60
C ILE A 240 0.76 12.04 11.20
N ARG A 241 1.58 13.07 11.40
CA ARG A 241 2.96 12.90 11.87
C ARG A 241 3.08 12.23 13.25
N PRO A 242 2.23 12.53 14.25
CA PRO A 242 2.32 11.87 15.56
C PRO A 242 2.18 10.35 15.45
N ILE A 243 1.15 9.86 14.81
CA ILE A 243 0.95 8.40 14.65
C ILE A 243 2.02 7.78 13.75
N ARG A 244 2.45 8.49 12.69
CA ARG A 244 3.56 8.02 11.82
C ARG A 244 4.86 7.85 12.59
N ASN A 245 5.13 8.70 13.57
CA ASN A 245 6.31 8.61 14.42
C ASN A 245 6.28 7.38 15.37
N CYS A 246 5.12 6.79 15.63
CA CYS A 246 5.03 5.56 16.42
C CYS A 246 5.72 4.38 15.73
N PHE A 247 5.86 4.39 14.40
CA PHE A 247 6.47 3.30 13.63
C PHE A 247 7.95 3.02 13.99
N LYS A 248 8.62 3.95 14.67
CA LYS A 248 9.99 3.74 15.17
C LYS A 248 10.05 2.84 16.43
N PHE A 249 8.94 2.57 17.08
CA PHE A 249 8.90 1.79 18.32
C PHE A 249 8.66 0.29 18.12
N GLY A 250 8.52 -0.17 16.87
CA GLY A 250 8.33 -1.59 16.59
C GLY A 250 8.10 -1.86 15.10
N ASN A 251 7.65 -3.07 14.78
CA ASN A 251 7.25 -3.39 13.42
C ASN A 251 6.05 -2.51 12.99
N PRO A 252 6.16 -1.74 11.89
CA PRO A 252 5.07 -0.87 11.45
C PRO A 252 3.72 -1.56 11.25
N ASN A 253 3.71 -2.82 10.80
CA ASN A 253 2.47 -3.58 10.63
C ASN A 253 1.81 -3.89 11.96
N THR A 254 2.60 -4.29 12.97
CA THR A 254 2.12 -4.56 14.33
C THR A 254 1.55 -3.28 14.96
N ILE A 255 2.28 -2.17 14.82
CA ILE A 255 1.82 -0.86 15.31
C ILE A 255 0.50 -0.46 14.63
N THR A 256 0.40 -0.63 13.32
CA THR A 256 -0.81 -0.30 12.57
C THR A 256 -2.01 -1.12 13.04
N LYS A 257 -1.91 -2.45 13.10
CA LYS A 257 -3.00 -3.32 13.57
C LYS A 257 -3.38 -3.04 15.03
N THR A 258 -2.39 -2.87 15.90
CA THR A 258 -2.62 -2.50 17.31
C THR A 258 -3.37 -1.17 17.41
N ALA A 259 -2.97 -0.16 16.68
CA ALA A 259 -3.64 1.14 16.68
C ALA A 259 -5.08 1.05 16.14
N VAL A 260 -5.32 0.27 15.08
CA VAL A 260 -6.67 0.02 14.54
C VAL A 260 -7.55 -0.68 15.58
N ASN A 261 -7.04 -1.70 16.29
CA ASN A 261 -7.77 -2.36 17.39
C ASN A 261 -8.10 -1.38 18.52
N LEU A 262 -7.15 -0.52 18.91
CA LEU A 262 -7.35 0.48 19.98
C LEU A 262 -8.36 1.57 19.57
N LEU A 263 -8.56 1.81 18.29
CA LEU A 263 -9.62 2.69 17.76
C LEU A 263 -11.00 2.03 17.75
N GLY A 264 -11.09 0.75 18.16
CA GLY A 264 -12.37 0.03 18.25
C GLY A 264 -12.72 -0.82 17.03
N TYR A 265 -11.80 -0.99 16.09
CA TYR A 265 -11.98 -1.88 14.93
C TYR A 265 -11.27 -3.21 15.19
N PRO A 266 -11.98 -4.35 15.38
CA PRO A 266 -11.39 -5.59 15.86
C PRO A 266 -10.69 -6.39 14.74
N VAL A 267 -9.60 -5.81 14.18
CA VAL A 267 -8.80 -6.46 13.12
C VAL A 267 -7.89 -7.58 13.63
N GLY A 268 -7.86 -7.80 14.94
CA GLY A 268 -7.12 -8.88 15.58
C GLY A 268 -5.59 -8.70 15.58
N PRO A 269 -4.85 -9.75 15.98
CA PRO A 269 -3.39 -9.72 16.06
C PRO A 269 -2.74 -9.83 14.68
N LEU A 270 -1.43 -9.55 14.59
CA LEU A 270 -0.63 -10.08 13.50
C LEU A 270 -0.41 -11.58 13.72
N ARG A 271 -0.22 -12.30 12.61
CA ARG A 271 0.24 -13.70 12.68
C ARG A 271 1.66 -13.75 13.22
N LYS A 272 1.90 -14.68 14.15
CA LYS A 272 3.22 -14.87 14.76
C LYS A 272 4.29 -15.21 13.71
N PRO A 273 5.55 -14.80 13.92
CA PRO A 273 6.12 -14.21 15.16
C PRO A 273 6.08 -12.67 15.20
N PHE A 274 5.24 -11.98 14.44
CA PHE A 274 5.29 -10.53 14.24
C PHE A 274 4.36 -9.72 15.17
N ASP A 275 3.76 -10.35 16.16
CA ASP A 275 2.69 -9.76 16.99
C ASP A 275 3.19 -9.07 18.28
N ASP A 276 4.50 -9.01 18.51
CA ASP A 276 5.03 -8.49 19.76
C ASP A 276 5.29 -6.97 19.73
N LEU A 277 4.79 -6.28 20.78
CA LEU A 277 5.10 -4.87 21.08
C LEU A 277 5.44 -4.73 22.55
N SER A 278 6.48 -3.96 22.86
CA SER A 278 6.81 -3.62 24.24
C SER A 278 5.73 -2.76 24.89
N ASP A 279 5.60 -2.84 26.23
CA ASP A 279 4.66 -2.00 26.98
C ASP A 279 4.91 -0.51 26.71
N ALA A 280 6.16 -0.09 26.61
CA ALA A 280 6.53 1.29 26.29
C ALA A 280 6.01 1.72 24.89
N ALA A 281 6.08 0.85 23.89
CA ALA A 281 5.53 1.11 22.57
C ALA A 281 4.00 1.22 22.62
N MET A 282 3.35 0.32 23.36
CA MET A 282 1.91 0.32 23.58
C MET A 282 1.43 1.62 24.23
N ASP A 283 2.13 2.09 25.25
CA ASP A 283 1.78 3.35 25.94
C ASP A 283 1.92 4.56 25.03
N VAL A 284 2.98 4.63 24.22
CA VAL A 284 3.16 5.72 23.24
C VAL A 284 2.03 5.71 22.22
N ILE A 285 1.63 4.54 21.72
CA ILE A 285 0.50 4.43 20.77
C ILE A 285 -0.78 4.93 21.42
N ARG A 286 -1.13 4.47 22.62
CA ARG A 286 -2.33 4.90 23.35
C ARG A 286 -2.37 6.41 23.58
N GLN A 287 -1.25 6.99 24.02
CA GLN A 287 -1.15 8.43 24.26
C GLN A 287 -1.33 9.22 22.95
N THR A 288 -0.73 8.74 21.86
CA THR A 288 -0.83 9.35 20.53
C THR A 288 -2.28 9.32 20.04
N LEU A 289 -2.94 8.15 20.08
CA LEU A 289 -4.34 8.02 19.65
C LEU A 289 -5.28 8.90 20.49
N ALA A 290 -5.09 8.97 21.80
CA ALA A 290 -5.87 9.85 22.66
C ALA A 290 -5.64 11.34 22.35
N ALA A 291 -4.44 11.74 21.95
CA ALA A 291 -4.16 13.10 21.52
C ALA A 291 -4.79 13.38 20.14
N ASP A 292 -4.68 12.44 19.21
CA ASP A 292 -5.26 12.54 17.87
C ASP A 292 -6.79 12.68 17.93
N GLN A 293 -7.48 11.90 18.78
CA GLN A 293 -8.92 12.03 19.00
C GLN A 293 -9.32 13.42 19.54
N ARG A 294 -8.56 13.97 20.51
CA ARG A 294 -8.80 15.34 21.00
C ARG A 294 -8.63 16.39 19.91
N ASN A 295 -7.81 16.12 18.92
CA ASN A 295 -7.57 16.99 17.76
C ASN A 295 -8.52 16.70 16.57
N GLY A 296 -9.56 15.90 16.77
CA GLY A 296 -10.56 15.60 15.73
C GLY A 296 -10.02 14.74 14.59
N MET A 297 -9.08 13.85 14.88
CA MET A 297 -8.65 12.83 13.91
C MET A 297 -9.65 11.67 13.90
N GLU A 298 -10.25 11.44 12.73
CA GLU A 298 -11.24 10.39 12.46
C GLU A 298 -10.85 9.56 11.22
#